data_29221738408b323997e4dd075ddb8510
#
_entry.id   29221738408b323997e4dd075ddb8510
#
_cell.length_a   1.000
_cell.length_b   1.000
_cell.length_c   1.000
_cell.angle_alpha   90.00
_cell.angle_beta   90.00
_cell.angle_gamma   90.00
#
_symmetry.space_group_name_H-M   'P 1'
#
loop_
_entity.id
_entity.type
_entity.pdbx_description
1 polymer ?
#
loop_
_entity_poly.entity_id
_entity_poly.type
_entity_poly.pdbx_seq_one_letter_code
_entity_poly.pdbx_strand_id
1 'polypeptide(L)'
;MKKIISVVLAISLLCTVGAAFAEGPGGRGGNGGPGGGQGGMRGGNSGGTDKSSDTELQSMIAEVAPKFQLLTYEDAETGTSLQYQLFIPENYDETQSYPMIQFIPDSSAVGRGTDYVLTQGWGGLIWATEEEQAKHPAFVVVPVFTETVVDDNFNHSSQIDVAMRLLQSLTETYSIDTDRIYTTGQSMGGMTSFHLSIAYPGFFAAYLFVGSQWDASLLNGLEDESFFYIVSAGDPKASAGQAELLALFDADGAVYSHKEWSAQDDADTQNAAVAAMLAEDCQENFVTFTLGTTLAAGQTSGGGAGEHMTSFDYAYKLEAVRDWLFEQSK
;
A
#
# COMPACT_ATOMS: atom_id res chain seq x y z
N MET A 1 -35.75 1.19 -28.37
CA MET A 1 -35.14 -0.08 -28.80
C MET A 1 -33.76 -0.14 -28.13
N LYS A 2 -33.69 -0.77 -26.98
CA LYS A 2 -32.45 -0.91 -26.20
C LYS A 2 -31.67 -2.09 -26.79
N LYS A 3 -30.43 -1.84 -27.23
CA LYS A 3 -29.53 -2.91 -27.69
C LYS A 3 -28.90 -3.54 -26.44
N ILE A 4 -29.22 -4.78 -26.17
CA ILE A 4 -28.59 -5.62 -25.18
C ILE A 4 -27.27 -6.09 -25.79
N ILE A 5 -26.15 -5.66 -25.23
CA ILE A 5 -24.83 -6.21 -25.56
C ILE A 5 -24.55 -7.29 -24.54
N SER A 6 -24.69 -8.54 -24.96
CA SER A 6 -24.29 -9.69 -24.15
C SER A 6 -22.76 -9.83 -24.23
N VAL A 7 -22.08 -9.59 -23.13
CA VAL A 7 -20.66 -9.94 -22.97
C VAL A 7 -20.60 -11.42 -22.60
N VAL A 8 -20.08 -12.23 -23.51
CA VAL A 8 -19.81 -13.66 -23.27
C VAL A 8 -18.46 -13.78 -22.59
N LEU A 9 -18.48 -14.13 -21.32
CA LEU A 9 -17.29 -14.47 -20.54
C LEU A 9 -16.82 -15.87 -20.96
N ALA A 10 -15.71 -15.97 -21.70
CA ALA A 10 -15.10 -17.24 -22.07
C ALA A 10 -14.14 -17.67 -20.95
N ILE A 11 -14.58 -18.63 -20.12
CA ILE A 11 -13.72 -19.30 -19.15
C ILE A 11 -12.94 -20.40 -19.88
N SER A 12 -11.65 -20.20 -20.10
CA SER A 12 -10.75 -21.24 -20.60
C SER A 12 -10.06 -21.96 -19.43
N LEU A 13 -10.51 -23.17 -19.18
CA LEU A 13 -9.91 -24.10 -18.22
C LEU A 13 -8.69 -24.76 -18.88
N LEU A 14 -7.46 -24.39 -18.48
CA LEU A 14 -6.23 -25.08 -18.91
C LEU A 14 -5.81 -26.07 -17.82
N CYS A 15 -5.93 -27.36 -18.14
CA CYS A 15 -5.31 -28.44 -17.37
C CYS A 15 -3.79 -28.48 -17.64
N THR A 16 -2.95 -28.31 -16.63
CA THR A 16 -1.51 -28.53 -16.74
C THR A 16 -1.13 -29.94 -16.29
N VAL A 17 -0.50 -30.65 -17.23
CA VAL A 17 0.12 -31.96 -17.02
C VAL A 17 1.51 -31.75 -16.44
N GLY A 18 1.83 -32.44 -15.34
CA GLY A 18 3.14 -32.39 -14.68
C GLY A 18 4.25 -33.04 -15.49
N ALA A 19 5.44 -32.46 -15.43
CA ALA A 19 6.68 -33.07 -15.89
C ALA A 19 7.70 -33.14 -14.73
N ALA A 20 8.12 -34.38 -14.46
CA ALA A 20 9.16 -34.68 -13.49
C ALA A 20 10.56 -34.38 -14.06
N PHE A 21 11.44 -33.80 -13.26
CA PHE A 21 12.85 -33.65 -13.60
C PHE A 21 13.72 -34.55 -12.73
N ALA A 22 14.60 -35.25 -13.43
CA ALA A 22 15.60 -36.17 -12.88
C ALA A 22 16.87 -35.42 -12.45
N GLU A 23 17.46 -35.92 -11.36
CA GLU A 23 18.77 -35.53 -10.85
C GLU A 23 19.92 -36.04 -11.74
N GLY A 24 21.03 -35.27 -11.76
CA GLY A 24 22.30 -35.69 -12.29
C GLY A 24 23.49 -35.01 -11.58
N PRO A 25 24.60 -35.67 -11.32
CA PRO A 25 25.53 -35.33 -10.25
C PRO A 25 26.85 -34.67 -10.69
N GLY A 26 27.41 -33.84 -9.80
CA GLY A 26 28.82 -33.81 -9.45
C GLY A 26 29.83 -33.12 -10.37
N GLY A 27 30.59 -32.19 -9.81
CA GLY A 27 31.83 -31.67 -10.37
C GLY A 27 32.57 -30.74 -9.44
N ARG A 28 33.67 -31.26 -8.83
CA ARG A 28 34.63 -30.54 -7.96
C ARG A 28 35.62 -29.69 -8.75
N GLY A 29 36.06 -28.57 -8.12
CA GLY A 29 37.48 -28.23 -8.09
C GLY A 29 37.91 -26.93 -8.73
N GLY A 30 38.68 -26.11 -7.96
CA GLY A 30 39.78 -25.35 -8.53
C GLY A 30 39.90 -23.87 -8.19
N ASN A 31 40.45 -23.55 -7.06
CA ASN A 31 41.58 -22.64 -6.76
C ASN A 31 41.83 -21.34 -7.56
N GLY A 32 41.77 -20.18 -6.87
CA GLY A 32 42.86 -19.23 -6.71
C GLY A 32 43.08 -18.12 -7.73
N GLY A 33 42.98 -16.87 -7.27
CA GLY A 33 43.72 -15.72 -7.80
C GLY A 33 43.05 -14.37 -7.53
N PRO A 34 43.79 -13.37 -6.99
CA PRO A 34 43.22 -12.08 -6.58
C PRO A 34 43.30 -11.06 -7.71
N GLY A 35 42.28 -10.22 -7.87
CA GLY A 35 42.39 -9.11 -8.81
C GLY A 35 41.16 -8.25 -8.98
N GLY A 36 41.20 -7.02 -8.50
CA GLY A 36 40.55 -5.89 -9.14
C GLY A 36 39.12 -5.61 -8.74
N GLY A 37 38.95 -4.70 -7.78
CA GLY A 37 37.63 -4.11 -7.45
C GLY A 37 37.05 -3.33 -8.61
N GLN A 38 35.82 -3.63 -8.92
CA GLN A 38 34.84 -2.70 -9.47
C GLN A 38 33.61 -2.81 -8.62
N GLY A 39 33.31 -1.71 -7.90
CA GLY A 39 32.11 -1.57 -7.11
C GLY A 39 30.88 -1.57 -8.00
N GLY A 40 30.35 -2.75 -8.27
CA GLY A 40 28.99 -2.91 -8.74
C GLY A 40 28.10 -2.66 -7.53
N MET A 41 27.26 -1.66 -7.59
CA MET A 41 26.14 -1.47 -6.68
C MET A 41 25.31 -2.77 -6.76
N ARG A 42 25.45 -3.62 -5.76
CA ARG A 42 24.48 -4.67 -5.50
C ARG A 42 23.23 -3.96 -5.08
N GLY A 43 22.23 -3.95 -5.95
CA GLY A 43 20.86 -3.64 -5.56
C GLY A 43 20.56 -4.47 -4.33
N GLY A 44 20.41 -3.81 -3.18
CA GLY A 44 20.04 -4.46 -1.94
C GLY A 44 18.66 -5.07 -2.18
N ASN A 45 18.61 -6.39 -2.21
CA ASN A 45 17.36 -7.12 -2.12
C ASN A 45 16.82 -6.81 -0.70
N SER A 46 15.99 -5.78 -0.58
CA SER A 46 15.28 -5.47 0.66
C SER A 46 14.26 -6.58 0.87
N GLY A 47 14.72 -7.67 1.47
CA GLY A 47 13.88 -8.80 1.83
C GLY A 47 12.82 -8.31 2.81
N GLY A 48 11.54 -8.61 2.53
CA GLY A 48 10.46 -8.35 3.48
C GLY A 48 10.76 -8.97 4.84
N THR A 49 10.17 -8.42 5.89
CA THR A 49 10.27 -8.96 7.24
C THR A 49 9.58 -10.32 7.30
N ASP A 50 10.19 -11.30 7.97
CA ASP A 50 9.53 -12.59 8.25
C ASP A 50 8.42 -12.36 9.30
N LYS A 51 7.18 -12.47 8.87
CA LYS A 51 5.97 -12.31 9.69
C LYS A 51 5.26 -13.66 9.94
N SER A 52 5.94 -14.78 9.72
CA SER A 52 5.36 -16.12 9.90
C SER A 52 4.95 -16.43 11.35
N SER A 53 5.51 -15.71 12.31
CA SER A 53 5.16 -15.82 13.74
C SER A 53 3.99 -14.92 14.17
N ASP A 54 3.53 -14.01 13.32
CA ASP A 54 2.33 -13.21 13.58
C ASP A 54 1.09 -14.06 13.28
N THR A 55 0.53 -14.68 14.34
CA THR A 55 -0.60 -15.61 14.21
C THR A 55 -1.87 -14.94 13.75
N GLU A 56 -2.06 -13.68 14.08
CA GLU A 56 -3.22 -12.89 13.66
C GLU A 56 -3.17 -12.60 12.17
N LEU A 57 -2.00 -12.13 11.67
CA LEU A 57 -1.76 -11.96 10.24
C LEU A 57 -1.90 -13.28 9.48
N GLN A 58 -1.34 -14.39 10.01
CA GLN A 58 -1.45 -15.69 9.33
C GLN A 58 -2.90 -16.18 9.25
N SER A 59 -3.72 -15.92 10.28
CA SER A 59 -5.16 -16.21 10.24
C SER A 59 -5.86 -15.36 9.17
N MET A 60 -5.58 -14.06 9.15
CA MET A 60 -6.15 -13.14 8.17
C MET A 60 -5.73 -13.53 6.72
N ILE A 61 -4.46 -13.90 6.50
CA ILE A 61 -4.01 -14.40 5.19
C ILE A 61 -4.83 -15.60 4.76
N ALA A 62 -5.01 -16.59 5.64
CA ALA A 62 -5.74 -17.81 5.32
C ALA A 62 -7.22 -17.57 5.03
N GLU A 63 -7.83 -16.58 5.67
CA GLU A 63 -9.26 -16.29 5.58
C GLU A 63 -9.59 -15.29 4.48
N VAL A 64 -8.78 -14.25 4.31
CA VAL A 64 -9.11 -13.09 3.47
C VAL A 64 -8.46 -13.16 2.09
N ALA A 65 -7.18 -13.59 1.98
CA ALA A 65 -6.51 -13.62 0.69
C ALA A 65 -7.25 -14.48 -0.37
N PRO A 66 -7.87 -15.63 -0.03
CA PRO A 66 -8.64 -16.41 -1.00
C PRO A 66 -9.90 -15.72 -1.54
N LYS A 67 -10.37 -14.64 -0.92
CA LYS A 67 -11.53 -13.86 -1.37
C LYS A 67 -11.18 -12.90 -2.52
N PHE A 68 -9.89 -12.65 -2.74
CA PHE A 68 -9.44 -11.82 -3.86
C PHE A 68 -9.42 -12.60 -5.17
N GLN A 69 -9.67 -11.89 -6.26
CA GLN A 69 -9.59 -12.40 -7.62
C GLN A 69 -8.34 -11.83 -8.31
N LEU A 70 -7.46 -12.70 -8.79
CA LEU A 70 -6.35 -12.27 -9.64
C LEU A 70 -6.87 -12.03 -11.05
N LEU A 71 -6.77 -10.79 -11.51
CA LEU A 71 -7.23 -10.33 -12.81
C LEU A 71 -6.07 -9.67 -13.59
N THR A 72 -6.30 -9.44 -14.87
CA THR A 72 -5.35 -8.72 -15.74
C THR A 72 -6.08 -7.58 -16.44
N TYR A 73 -5.54 -6.39 -16.35
CA TYR A 73 -5.96 -5.22 -17.09
C TYR A 73 -5.09 -5.08 -18.33
N GLU A 74 -5.74 -5.03 -19.50
CA GLU A 74 -5.07 -4.77 -20.79
C GLU A 74 -5.18 -3.29 -21.11
N ASP A 75 -4.06 -2.58 -21.00
CA ASP A 75 -4.03 -1.14 -21.23
C ASP A 75 -4.02 -0.83 -22.72
N ALA A 76 -5.14 -0.32 -23.25
CA ALA A 76 -5.29 -0.02 -24.65
C ALA A 76 -4.40 1.14 -25.13
N GLU A 77 -3.95 2.02 -24.23
CA GLU A 77 -3.13 3.18 -24.57
C GLU A 77 -1.67 2.78 -24.85
N THR A 78 -1.11 1.93 -23.99
CA THR A 78 0.29 1.51 -24.10
C THR A 78 0.48 0.14 -24.73
N GLY A 79 -0.60 -0.67 -24.78
CA GLY A 79 -0.55 -2.07 -25.20
C GLY A 79 0.16 -2.98 -24.19
N THR A 80 0.32 -2.52 -22.95
CA THR A 80 0.86 -3.32 -21.84
C THR A 80 -0.25 -3.91 -20.99
N SER A 81 0.08 -4.93 -20.19
CA SER A 81 -0.87 -5.52 -19.24
C SER A 81 -0.39 -5.35 -17.81
N LEU A 82 -1.34 -5.17 -16.88
CA LEU A 82 -1.09 -5.08 -15.45
C LEU A 82 -1.95 -6.11 -14.72
N GLN A 83 -1.32 -7.02 -13.99
CA GLN A 83 -2.03 -7.90 -13.08
C GLN A 83 -2.43 -7.14 -11.82
N TYR A 84 -3.56 -7.51 -11.24
CA TYR A 84 -4.03 -6.92 -9.99
C TYR A 84 -4.92 -7.90 -9.23
N GLN A 85 -4.95 -7.75 -7.92
CA GLN A 85 -5.88 -8.44 -7.04
C GLN A 85 -7.10 -7.54 -6.82
N LEU A 86 -8.28 -8.11 -6.95
CA LEU A 86 -9.55 -7.41 -6.76
C LEU A 86 -10.41 -8.13 -5.72
N PHE A 87 -10.79 -7.42 -4.67
CA PHE A 87 -11.87 -7.84 -3.79
C PHE A 87 -13.15 -7.07 -4.17
N ILE A 88 -14.25 -7.79 -4.32
CA ILE A 88 -15.58 -7.25 -4.54
C ILE A 88 -16.40 -7.50 -3.26
N PRO A 89 -17.12 -6.51 -2.72
CA PRO A 89 -17.96 -6.71 -1.53
C PRO A 89 -18.85 -7.95 -1.65
N GLU A 90 -18.92 -8.79 -0.63
CA GLU A 90 -19.61 -10.11 -0.70
C GLU A 90 -21.09 -10.00 -1.11
N ASN A 91 -21.74 -8.90 -0.71
CA ASN A 91 -23.15 -8.63 -1.04
C ASN A 91 -23.27 -7.50 -2.07
N TYR A 92 -22.34 -7.44 -3.04
CA TYR A 92 -22.35 -6.42 -4.07
C TYR A 92 -23.68 -6.41 -4.84
N ASP A 93 -24.29 -5.23 -4.88
CA ASP A 93 -25.53 -4.95 -5.60
C ASP A 93 -25.26 -3.80 -6.58
N GLU A 94 -25.35 -4.07 -7.88
CA GLU A 94 -25.09 -3.06 -8.94
C GLU A 94 -26.01 -1.83 -8.87
N THR A 95 -27.07 -1.87 -8.08
CA THR A 95 -27.98 -0.75 -7.88
C THR A 95 -27.55 0.19 -6.75
N GLN A 96 -26.52 -0.20 -5.99
CA GLN A 96 -25.91 0.61 -4.93
C GLN A 96 -24.51 1.07 -5.36
N SER A 97 -24.05 2.15 -4.76
CA SER A 97 -22.72 2.72 -5.03
C SER A 97 -21.78 2.46 -3.86
N TYR A 98 -20.57 1.97 -4.15
CA TYR A 98 -19.60 1.52 -3.15
C TYR A 98 -18.30 2.29 -3.27
N PRO A 99 -17.65 2.63 -2.16
CA PRO A 99 -16.30 3.15 -2.18
C PRO A 99 -15.30 2.14 -2.76
N MET A 100 -14.16 2.65 -3.21
CA MET A 100 -13.03 1.84 -3.65
C MET A 100 -11.75 2.30 -2.95
N ILE A 101 -10.97 1.37 -2.44
CA ILE A 101 -9.64 1.63 -1.91
C ILE A 101 -8.57 0.91 -2.73
N GLN A 102 -7.53 1.65 -3.15
CA GLN A 102 -6.32 1.11 -3.71
C GLN A 102 -5.28 0.95 -2.61
N PHE A 103 -4.75 -0.27 -2.44
CA PHE A 103 -3.56 -0.52 -1.63
C PHE A 103 -2.35 -0.75 -2.53
N ILE A 104 -1.26 -0.03 -2.29
CA ILE A 104 -0.01 -0.16 -3.04
C ILE A 104 1.06 -0.77 -2.12
N PRO A 105 1.62 -1.94 -2.47
CA PRO A 105 2.60 -2.63 -1.66
C PRO A 105 3.97 -1.94 -1.62
N ASP A 106 4.82 -2.32 -0.68
CA ASP A 106 6.23 -1.90 -0.67
C ASP A 106 7.06 -2.61 -1.75
N SER A 107 8.28 -2.12 -1.96
CA SER A 107 9.17 -2.62 -3.01
C SER A 107 9.57 -4.09 -2.83
N SER A 108 9.41 -4.68 -1.64
CA SER A 108 9.69 -6.10 -1.43
C SER A 108 8.72 -7.02 -2.16
N ALA A 109 7.55 -6.52 -2.58
CA ALA A 109 6.58 -7.30 -3.34
C ALA A 109 6.97 -7.46 -4.83
N VAL A 110 7.82 -6.59 -5.35
CA VAL A 110 8.24 -6.63 -6.76
C VAL A 110 8.96 -7.95 -7.08
N GLY A 111 8.42 -8.67 -8.07
CA GLY A 111 8.99 -9.95 -8.53
C GLY A 111 8.76 -11.15 -7.61
N ARG A 112 7.94 -11.02 -6.54
CA ARG A 112 7.63 -12.13 -5.61
C ARG A 112 6.33 -12.87 -5.90
N GLY A 113 5.71 -12.60 -7.05
CA GLY A 113 4.46 -13.25 -7.45
C GLY A 113 3.23 -12.46 -7.04
N THR A 114 2.10 -12.89 -7.54
CA THR A 114 0.84 -12.15 -7.47
C THR A 114 0.16 -12.19 -6.10
N ASP A 115 0.46 -13.20 -5.28
CA ASP A 115 -0.16 -13.35 -3.96
C ASP A 115 0.60 -12.59 -2.89
N TYR A 116 1.91 -12.32 -3.12
CA TYR A 116 2.73 -11.66 -2.12
C TYR A 116 2.29 -10.21 -1.85
N VAL A 117 1.70 -9.54 -2.82
CA VAL A 117 1.13 -8.18 -2.65
C VAL A 117 0.04 -8.13 -1.57
N LEU A 118 -0.64 -9.26 -1.31
CA LEU A 118 -1.63 -9.41 -0.25
C LEU A 118 -1.01 -9.89 1.07
N THR A 119 -0.01 -10.79 0.99
CA THR A 119 0.44 -11.58 2.15
C THR A 119 1.67 -10.99 2.84
N GLN A 120 2.21 -9.87 2.36
CA GLN A 120 3.38 -9.21 2.96
C GLN A 120 3.11 -8.56 4.33
N GLY A 121 1.83 -8.29 4.66
CA GLY A 121 1.42 -7.64 5.89
C GLY A 121 -0.06 -7.29 5.90
N TRP A 122 -0.47 -6.50 6.88
CA TRP A 122 -1.86 -6.13 7.10
C TRP A 122 -2.45 -5.27 5.98
N GLY A 123 -1.67 -4.36 5.42
CA GLY A 123 -2.14 -3.32 4.50
C GLY A 123 -2.88 -3.82 3.26
N GLY A 124 -2.55 -5.03 2.75
CA GLY A 124 -3.22 -5.62 1.59
C GLY A 124 -4.55 -6.31 1.93
N LEU A 125 -4.78 -6.68 3.18
CA LEU A 125 -5.87 -7.56 3.56
C LEU A 125 -6.90 -6.92 4.48
N ILE A 126 -6.50 -6.00 5.36
CA ILE A 126 -7.36 -5.45 6.42
C ILE A 126 -8.69 -4.92 5.88
N TRP A 127 -8.68 -4.28 4.74
CA TRP A 127 -9.84 -3.68 4.07
C TRP A 127 -10.91 -4.70 3.63
N ALA A 128 -10.52 -5.96 3.46
CA ALA A 128 -11.39 -7.04 3.00
C ALA A 128 -11.75 -8.04 4.11
N THR A 129 -11.43 -7.74 5.36
CA THR A 129 -11.87 -8.53 6.52
C THR A 129 -13.39 -8.42 6.70
N GLU A 130 -14.00 -9.42 7.31
CA GLU A 130 -15.45 -9.41 7.60
C GLU A 130 -15.84 -8.19 8.47
N GLU A 131 -15.00 -7.89 9.47
CA GLU A 131 -15.22 -6.75 10.36
C GLU A 131 -15.19 -5.42 9.63
N GLU A 132 -14.16 -5.18 8.80
CA GLU A 132 -14.04 -3.93 8.03
C GLU A 132 -15.14 -3.79 6.99
N GLN A 133 -15.45 -4.87 6.26
CA GLN A 133 -16.51 -4.89 5.26
C GLN A 133 -17.92 -4.76 5.85
N ALA A 134 -18.11 -5.17 7.09
CA ALA A 134 -19.39 -4.95 7.78
C ALA A 134 -19.64 -3.47 8.10
N LYS A 135 -18.57 -2.70 8.34
CA LYS A 135 -18.64 -1.24 8.58
C LYS A 135 -18.62 -0.46 7.26
N HIS A 136 -17.67 -0.81 6.40
CA HIS A 136 -17.29 -0.07 5.19
C HIS A 136 -17.23 -1.02 3.99
N PRO A 137 -18.38 -1.51 3.48
CA PRO A 137 -18.37 -2.37 2.29
C PRO A 137 -17.76 -1.60 1.11
N ALA A 138 -16.59 -2.05 0.64
CA ALA A 138 -15.79 -1.37 -0.37
C ALA A 138 -15.09 -2.35 -1.30
N PHE A 139 -14.82 -1.92 -2.53
CA PHE A 139 -13.88 -2.59 -3.41
C PHE A 139 -12.44 -2.38 -2.91
N VAL A 140 -11.61 -3.44 -3.01
CA VAL A 140 -10.19 -3.34 -2.70
C VAL A 140 -9.39 -3.74 -3.93
N VAL A 141 -8.49 -2.84 -4.38
CA VAL A 141 -7.66 -3.04 -5.57
C VAL A 141 -6.20 -3.02 -5.18
N VAL A 142 -5.45 -4.08 -5.54
CA VAL A 142 -4.03 -4.17 -5.25
C VAL A 142 -3.27 -4.45 -6.55
N PRO A 143 -2.59 -3.47 -7.14
CA PRO A 143 -1.82 -3.68 -8.36
C PRO A 143 -0.59 -4.56 -8.10
N VAL A 144 -0.25 -5.42 -9.07
CA VAL A 144 0.96 -6.26 -9.04
C VAL A 144 1.99 -5.65 -9.98
N PHE A 145 2.80 -4.76 -9.47
CA PHE A 145 3.86 -4.14 -10.26
C PHE A 145 5.01 -5.13 -10.55
N THR A 146 5.53 -5.06 -11.76
CA THR A 146 6.61 -5.93 -12.22
C THR A 146 8.01 -5.32 -12.01
N GLU A 147 8.06 -4.05 -11.61
CA GLU A 147 9.28 -3.29 -11.34
C GLU A 147 9.06 -2.33 -10.15
N THR A 148 10.14 -1.76 -9.62
CA THR A 148 10.07 -0.66 -8.66
C THR A 148 9.46 0.55 -9.36
N VAL A 149 8.25 0.96 -8.94
CA VAL A 149 7.49 2.01 -9.63
C VAL A 149 7.86 3.41 -9.20
N VAL A 150 8.44 3.58 -8.02
CA VAL A 150 9.10 4.83 -7.59
C VAL A 150 10.41 4.48 -6.87
N ASP A 151 11.41 5.34 -6.99
CA ASP A 151 12.71 5.20 -6.32
C ASP A 151 13.01 6.37 -5.37
N ASP A 152 14.12 6.27 -4.62
CA ASP A 152 14.56 7.31 -3.67
C ASP A 152 15.03 8.61 -4.35
N ASN A 153 15.09 8.68 -5.67
CA ASN A 153 15.33 9.91 -6.44
C ASN A 153 14.04 10.48 -7.03
N PHE A 154 12.89 9.96 -6.57
CA PHE A 154 11.55 10.36 -6.98
C PHE A 154 11.27 10.16 -8.49
N ASN A 155 12.03 9.27 -9.14
CA ASN A 155 11.69 8.80 -10.47
C ASN A 155 10.49 7.84 -10.37
N HIS A 156 9.62 7.88 -11.37
CA HIS A 156 8.43 7.03 -11.41
C HIS A 156 8.31 6.26 -12.73
N SER A 157 7.68 5.10 -12.67
CA SER A 157 7.40 4.24 -13.80
C SER A 157 6.03 4.54 -14.41
N SER A 158 5.92 4.35 -15.72
CA SER A 158 4.63 4.42 -16.42
C SER A 158 3.61 3.36 -15.98
N GLN A 159 4.00 2.32 -15.23
CA GLN A 159 3.06 1.37 -14.64
C GLN A 159 2.09 2.05 -13.66
N ILE A 160 2.46 3.20 -13.08
CA ILE A 160 1.56 3.99 -12.24
C ILE A 160 0.39 4.54 -13.07
N ASP A 161 0.66 5.08 -14.27
CA ASP A 161 -0.38 5.58 -15.16
C ASP A 161 -1.29 4.44 -15.65
N VAL A 162 -0.73 3.25 -15.89
CA VAL A 162 -1.51 2.05 -16.22
C VAL A 162 -2.41 1.65 -15.05
N ALA A 163 -1.92 1.71 -13.81
CA ALA A 163 -2.73 1.45 -12.62
C ALA A 163 -3.86 2.48 -12.45
N MET A 164 -3.62 3.75 -12.77
CA MET A 164 -4.67 4.78 -12.74
C MET A 164 -5.75 4.50 -13.79
N ARG A 165 -5.39 4.12 -15.02
CA ARG A 165 -6.36 3.73 -16.04
C ARG A 165 -7.13 2.45 -15.66
N LEU A 166 -6.48 1.52 -14.95
CA LEU A 166 -7.17 0.39 -14.33
C LEU A 166 -8.27 0.87 -13.37
N LEU A 167 -7.95 1.77 -12.41
CA LEU A 167 -8.96 2.29 -11.49
C LEU A 167 -10.13 2.95 -12.23
N GLN A 168 -9.85 3.76 -13.25
CA GLN A 168 -10.87 4.38 -14.09
C GLN A 168 -11.76 3.33 -14.77
N SER A 169 -11.17 2.27 -15.34
CA SER A 169 -11.92 1.19 -15.98
C SER A 169 -12.82 0.42 -15.02
N LEU A 170 -12.39 0.30 -13.75
CA LEU A 170 -13.21 -0.32 -12.71
C LEU A 170 -14.44 0.53 -12.37
N THR A 171 -14.33 1.86 -12.37
CA THR A 171 -15.48 2.74 -12.16
C THR A 171 -16.49 2.69 -13.31
N GLU A 172 -16.06 2.30 -14.51
CA GLU A 172 -16.94 2.08 -15.66
C GLU A 172 -17.59 0.69 -15.64
N THR A 173 -16.95 -0.27 -14.95
CA THR A 173 -17.37 -1.68 -14.91
C THR A 173 -18.30 -1.99 -13.75
N TYR A 174 -18.03 -1.40 -12.59
CA TYR A 174 -18.75 -1.63 -11.35
C TYR A 174 -19.42 -0.34 -10.85
N SER A 175 -20.41 -0.48 -9.98
CA SER A 175 -21.08 0.65 -9.33
C SER A 175 -20.20 1.22 -8.20
N ILE A 176 -19.06 1.79 -8.57
CA ILE A 176 -18.14 2.46 -7.67
C ILE A 176 -18.54 3.92 -7.52
N ASP A 177 -18.53 4.40 -6.28
CA ASP A 177 -18.75 5.80 -5.94
C ASP A 177 -17.48 6.60 -6.26
N THR A 178 -17.51 7.38 -7.32
CA THR A 178 -16.33 8.13 -7.77
C THR A 178 -15.94 9.26 -6.83
N ASP A 179 -16.83 9.66 -5.91
CA ASP A 179 -16.53 10.65 -4.87
C ASP A 179 -15.87 10.02 -3.63
N ARG A 180 -15.84 8.67 -3.55
CA ARG A 180 -15.26 7.93 -2.44
C ARG A 180 -14.23 6.90 -2.93
N ILE A 181 -13.20 7.38 -3.60
CA ILE A 181 -12.03 6.59 -4.01
C ILE A 181 -10.84 7.00 -3.16
N TYR A 182 -10.16 6.04 -2.56
CA TYR A 182 -9.04 6.26 -1.64
C TYR A 182 -7.80 5.54 -2.14
N THR A 183 -6.62 6.06 -1.77
CA THR A 183 -5.36 5.35 -1.98
C THR A 183 -4.55 5.30 -0.70
N THR A 184 -3.92 4.16 -0.49
CA THR A 184 -2.97 3.93 0.59
C THR A 184 -1.82 3.08 0.09
N GLY A 185 -0.70 3.21 0.74
CA GLY A 185 0.47 2.38 0.46
C GLY A 185 1.54 2.54 1.52
N GLN A 186 2.43 1.55 1.56
CA GLN A 186 3.54 1.51 2.50
C GLN A 186 4.88 1.58 1.76
N SER A 187 5.86 2.33 2.30
CA SER A 187 7.18 2.51 1.68
C SER A 187 7.07 2.98 0.23
N MET A 188 7.54 2.22 -0.76
CA MET A 188 7.35 2.49 -2.18
C MET A 188 5.88 2.79 -2.52
N GLY A 189 4.94 2.07 -1.91
CA GLY A 189 3.51 2.29 -2.13
C GLY A 189 3.03 3.63 -1.60
N GLY A 190 3.51 4.05 -0.42
CA GLY A 190 3.21 5.37 0.11
C GLY A 190 3.85 6.50 -0.70
N MET A 191 5.08 6.30 -1.18
CA MET A 191 5.74 7.20 -2.14
C MET A 191 4.93 7.33 -3.43
N THR A 192 4.40 6.20 -3.94
CA THR A 192 3.50 6.19 -5.09
C THR A 192 2.22 6.99 -4.80
N SER A 193 1.64 6.84 -3.61
CA SER A 193 0.44 7.60 -3.23
C SER A 193 0.72 9.12 -3.14
N PHE A 194 1.91 9.54 -2.68
CA PHE A 194 2.34 10.95 -2.76
C PHE A 194 2.45 11.42 -4.22
N HIS A 195 3.05 10.62 -5.10
CA HIS A 195 3.09 10.96 -6.52
C HIS A 195 1.69 11.10 -7.10
N LEU A 196 0.77 10.21 -6.74
CA LEU A 196 -0.62 10.24 -7.21
C LEU A 196 -1.37 11.48 -6.77
N SER A 197 -1.13 12.01 -5.55
CA SER A 197 -1.81 13.22 -5.07
C SER A 197 -1.49 14.45 -5.91
N ILE A 198 -0.26 14.55 -6.44
CA ILE A 198 0.18 15.67 -7.28
C ILE A 198 -0.07 15.43 -8.78
N ALA A 199 0.01 14.17 -9.24
CA ALA A 199 -0.17 13.84 -10.66
C ALA A 199 -1.65 13.75 -11.07
N TYR A 200 -2.53 13.40 -10.14
CA TYR A 200 -3.97 13.18 -10.36
C TYR A 200 -4.82 13.92 -9.30
N PRO A 201 -4.67 15.25 -9.18
CA PRO A 201 -5.35 16.02 -8.15
C PRO A 201 -6.87 15.85 -8.23
N GLY A 202 -7.53 15.66 -7.08
CA GLY A 202 -8.98 15.47 -6.98
C GLY A 202 -9.50 14.13 -7.52
N PHE A 203 -8.63 13.16 -7.86
CA PHE A 203 -9.07 11.81 -8.19
C PHE A 203 -9.45 11.02 -6.95
N PHE A 204 -8.66 11.12 -5.89
CA PHE A 204 -8.92 10.46 -4.62
C PHE A 204 -9.60 11.42 -3.64
N ALA A 205 -10.47 10.89 -2.80
CA ALA A 205 -11.12 11.64 -1.73
C ALA A 205 -10.23 11.80 -0.49
N ALA A 206 -9.34 10.84 -0.24
CA ALA A 206 -8.36 10.91 0.84
C ALA A 206 -7.21 9.92 0.63
N TYR A 207 -6.14 10.13 1.41
CA TYR A 207 -4.90 9.38 1.35
C TYR A 207 -4.49 8.86 2.72
N LEU A 208 -3.87 7.67 2.76
CA LEU A 208 -3.17 7.15 3.92
C LEU A 208 -1.73 6.80 3.53
N PHE A 209 -0.78 7.67 3.85
CA PHE A 209 0.64 7.48 3.58
C PHE A 209 1.31 6.76 4.76
N VAL A 210 1.95 5.61 4.50
CA VAL A 210 2.54 4.80 5.57
C VAL A 210 4.02 4.56 5.34
N GLY A 211 4.87 4.95 6.29
CA GLY A 211 6.30 4.67 6.32
C GLY A 211 7.01 5.06 5.02
N SER A 212 6.75 6.23 4.50
CA SER A 212 7.23 6.70 3.19
C SER A 212 7.73 8.13 3.26
N GLN A 213 8.36 8.61 2.20
CA GLN A 213 8.76 10.01 2.03
C GLN A 213 8.55 10.45 0.59
N TRP A 214 8.53 11.76 0.37
CA TRP A 214 8.59 12.37 -0.95
C TRP A 214 9.35 13.67 -0.86
N ASP A 215 9.83 14.20 -2.00
CA ASP A 215 10.41 15.54 -2.05
C ASP A 215 9.33 16.57 -1.71
N ALA A 216 9.42 17.17 -0.53
CA ALA A 216 8.44 18.14 -0.04
C ALA A 216 8.26 19.31 -1.01
N SER A 217 9.31 19.71 -1.74
CA SER A 217 9.22 20.79 -2.73
C SER A 217 8.34 20.49 -3.94
N LEU A 218 8.02 19.22 -4.16
CA LEU A 218 7.11 18.76 -5.23
C LEU A 218 5.67 18.57 -4.76
N LEU A 219 5.39 18.70 -3.46
CA LEU A 219 4.08 18.45 -2.86
C LEU A 219 3.21 19.71 -2.74
N ASN A 220 3.41 20.70 -3.61
CA ASN A 220 2.55 21.87 -3.65
C ASN A 220 1.09 21.46 -3.96
N GLY A 221 0.17 21.86 -3.12
CA GLY A 221 -1.25 21.50 -3.20
C GLY A 221 -1.65 20.31 -2.33
N LEU A 222 -0.68 19.66 -1.64
CA LEU A 222 -1.01 18.61 -0.68
C LEU A 222 -1.77 19.15 0.54
N GLU A 223 -1.61 20.43 0.83
CA GLU A 223 -2.37 21.18 1.86
C GLU A 223 -3.87 21.35 1.54
N ASP A 224 -4.27 21.00 0.33
CA ASP A 224 -5.69 21.02 -0.09
C ASP A 224 -6.30 19.59 -0.06
N GLU A 225 -5.51 18.57 0.34
CA GLU A 225 -5.91 17.16 0.29
C GLU A 225 -6.15 16.62 1.70
N SER A 226 -7.11 15.71 1.86
CA SER A 226 -7.37 15.04 3.13
C SER A 226 -6.47 13.83 3.32
N PHE A 227 -5.66 13.76 4.38
CA PHE A 227 -4.78 12.63 4.58
C PHE A 227 -4.42 12.32 6.04
N PHE A 228 -4.01 11.06 6.27
CA PHE A 228 -3.14 10.66 7.37
C PHE A 228 -1.77 10.28 6.83
N TYR A 229 -0.72 10.78 7.47
CA TYR A 229 0.66 10.43 7.18
C TYR A 229 1.33 9.85 8.43
N ILE A 230 1.60 8.54 8.42
CA ILE A 230 2.02 7.77 9.59
C ILE A 230 3.44 7.23 9.38
N VAL A 231 4.33 7.55 10.32
CA VAL A 231 5.73 7.09 10.31
C VAL A 231 6.14 6.56 11.69
N SER A 232 7.26 5.84 11.77
CA SER A 232 7.97 5.59 13.02
C SER A 232 9.14 6.56 13.18
N ALA A 233 9.36 7.10 14.37
CA ALA A 233 10.52 7.94 14.67
C ALA A 233 11.86 7.24 14.43
N GLY A 234 11.88 5.90 14.45
CA GLY A 234 13.06 5.10 14.17
C GLY A 234 13.24 4.72 12.69
N ASP A 235 12.36 5.18 11.80
CA ASP A 235 12.55 5.10 10.35
C ASP A 235 13.24 6.37 9.85
N PRO A 236 14.56 6.35 9.56
CA PRO A 236 15.32 7.58 9.32
C PRO A 236 14.90 8.32 8.06
N LYS A 237 14.34 7.61 7.05
CA LYS A 237 13.91 8.25 5.81
C LYS A 237 12.49 8.80 5.95
N ALA A 238 11.54 7.99 6.40
CA ALA A 238 10.16 8.41 6.50
C ALA A 238 9.97 9.51 7.57
N SER A 239 10.66 9.41 8.72
CA SER A 239 10.59 10.45 9.75
C SER A 239 11.24 11.77 9.31
N ALA A 240 12.33 11.71 8.54
CA ALA A 240 12.94 12.91 7.96
C ALA A 240 11.99 13.55 6.92
N GLY A 241 11.40 12.74 6.02
CA GLY A 241 10.43 13.25 5.03
C GLY A 241 9.19 13.86 5.68
N GLN A 242 8.68 13.25 6.76
CA GLN A 242 7.58 13.84 7.52
C GLN A 242 7.99 15.17 8.16
N ALA A 243 9.19 15.27 8.74
CA ALA A 243 9.68 16.51 9.32
C ALA A 243 9.88 17.62 8.28
N GLU A 244 10.34 17.28 7.07
CA GLU A 244 10.46 18.22 5.95
C GLU A 244 9.09 18.74 5.50
N LEU A 245 8.09 17.88 5.42
CA LEU A 245 6.72 18.28 5.05
C LEU A 245 6.08 19.14 6.14
N LEU A 246 6.25 18.79 7.42
CA LEU A 246 5.78 19.63 8.53
C LEU A 246 6.43 21.03 8.50
N ALA A 247 7.72 21.11 8.19
CA ALA A 247 8.43 22.39 8.07
C ALA A 247 7.91 23.22 6.87
N LEU A 248 7.51 22.58 5.77
CA LEU A 248 6.86 23.24 4.63
C LEU A 248 5.50 23.79 5.05
N PHE A 249 4.66 23.00 5.71
CA PHE A 249 3.34 23.41 6.19
C PHE A 249 3.42 24.57 7.19
N ASP A 250 4.40 24.52 8.11
CA ASP A 250 4.69 25.64 9.02
C ASP A 250 5.06 26.93 8.28
N ALA A 251 5.90 26.81 7.24
CA ALA A 251 6.34 27.96 6.44
C ALA A 251 5.20 28.59 5.64
N ASP A 252 4.26 27.77 5.16
CA ASP A 252 3.10 28.22 4.38
C ASP A 252 1.91 28.63 5.27
N GLY A 253 2.02 28.38 6.59
CA GLY A 253 0.97 28.69 7.56
C GLY A 253 -0.24 27.79 7.44
N ALA A 254 -0.07 26.57 6.92
CA ALA A 254 -1.10 25.55 6.84
C ALA A 254 -1.49 25.08 8.25
N VAL A 255 -2.74 24.65 8.39
CA VAL A 255 -3.27 24.11 9.66
C VAL A 255 -3.27 22.60 9.55
N TYR A 256 -2.66 21.93 10.51
CA TYR A 256 -2.57 20.48 10.54
C TYR A 256 -2.61 19.95 11.99
N SER A 257 -2.92 18.66 12.14
CA SER A 257 -2.78 17.95 13.42
C SER A 257 -1.54 17.07 13.39
N HIS A 258 -0.71 17.11 14.44
CA HIS A 258 0.44 16.22 14.62
C HIS A 258 0.49 15.68 16.05
N LYS A 259 0.53 14.35 16.16
CA LYS A 259 0.65 13.65 17.47
C LYS A 259 1.70 12.54 17.38
N GLU A 260 2.30 12.28 18.53
CA GLU A 260 3.22 11.16 18.75
C GLU A 260 2.70 10.28 19.88
N TRP A 261 2.70 8.95 19.66
CA TRP A 261 2.37 7.96 20.69
C TRP A 261 3.08 6.63 20.43
N SER A 262 3.02 5.74 21.44
CA SER A 262 3.62 4.41 21.32
C SER A 262 2.77 3.50 20.43
N ALA A 263 3.40 2.83 19.46
CA ALA A 263 2.74 1.79 18.66
C ALA A 263 2.29 0.59 19.54
N GLN A 264 2.78 0.47 20.77
CA GLN A 264 2.42 -0.57 21.74
C GLN A 264 1.25 -0.18 22.65
N ASP A 265 0.73 1.04 22.54
CA ASP A 265 -0.47 1.43 23.26
C ASP A 265 -1.65 0.54 22.82
N ASP A 266 -2.58 0.28 23.73
CA ASP A 266 -3.76 -0.51 23.40
C ASP A 266 -4.67 0.22 22.41
N ALA A 267 -5.56 -0.53 21.76
CA ALA A 267 -6.43 0.00 20.70
C ALA A 267 -7.31 1.17 21.20
N ASP A 268 -7.83 1.08 22.43
CA ASP A 268 -8.67 2.14 22.99
C ASP A 268 -7.87 3.44 23.17
N THR A 269 -6.63 3.34 23.64
CA THR A 269 -5.71 4.48 23.80
C THR A 269 -5.37 5.11 22.45
N GLN A 270 -5.05 4.28 21.45
CA GLN A 270 -4.74 4.75 20.10
C GLN A 270 -5.95 5.38 19.42
N ASN A 271 -7.13 4.77 19.51
CA ASN A 271 -8.38 5.33 18.97
C ASN A 271 -8.73 6.66 19.66
N ALA A 272 -8.51 6.79 20.98
CA ALA A 272 -8.70 8.06 21.68
C ALA A 272 -7.71 9.13 21.21
N ALA A 273 -6.46 8.78 20.90
CA ALA A 273 -5.48 9.71 20.34
C ALA A 273 -5.90 10.20 18.95
N VAL A 274 -6.35 9.30 18.08
CA VAL A 274 -6.88 9.67 16.74
C VAL A 274 -8.14 10.53 16.89
N ALA A 275 -9.08 10.18 17.76
CA ALA A 275 -10.27 10.99 18.00
C ALA A 275 -9.93 12.40 18.50
N ALA A 276 -8.87 12.56 19.31
CA ALA A 276 -8.40 13.86 19.76
C ALA A 276 -7.78 14.68 18.59
N MET A 277 -7.12 14.03 17.63
CA MET A 277 -6.64 14.67 16.40
C MET A 277 -7.80 15.18 15.55
N LEU A 278 -8.77 14.32 15.30
CA LEU A 278 -9.94 14.65 14.48
C LEU A 278 -10.78 15.77 15.09
N ALA A 279 -10.78 15.92 16.44
CA ALA A 279 -11.42 17.03 17.11
C ALA A 279 -10.75 18.41 16.87
N GLU A 280 -9.54 18.43 16.31
CA GLU A 280 -8.85 19.64 15.88
C GLU A 280 -9.38 20.16 14.53
N ASP A 281 -10.21 19.38 13.85
CA ASP A 281 -10.89 19.70 12.57
C ASP A 281 -9.89 20.02 11.43
N CYS A 282 -8.77 19.28 11.39
CA CYS A 282 -7.76 19.37 10.35
C CYS A 282 -7.94 18.26 9.32
N GLN A 283 -7.70 18.58 8.05
CA GLN A 283 -7.72 17.59 6.96
C GLN A 283 -6.39 16.84 6.87
N GLU A 284 -5.30 17.48 7.31
CA GLU A 284 -3.94 16.99 7.24
C GLU A 284 -3.49 16.48 8.61
N ASN A 285 -3.33 15.17 8.71
CA ASN A 285 -3.06 14.50 9.99
C ASN A 285 -1.73 13.75 9.94
N PHE A 286 -0.81 14.11 10.83
CA PHE A 286 0.51 13.51 10.97
C PHE A 286 0.60 12.69 12.24
N VAL A 287 1.04 11.44 12.11
CA VAL A 287 1.25 10.53 13.24
C VAL A 287 2.69 10.05 13.24
N THR A 288 3.34 10.14 14.39
CA THR A 288 4.68 9.57 14.60
C THR A 288 4.61 8.52 15.71
N PHE A 289 4.90 7.26 15.36
CA PHE A 289 5.11 6.26 16.42
C PHE A 289 6.42 6.53 17.14
N THR A 290 6.37 6.58 18.47
CA THR A 290 7.53 6.83 19.33
C THR A 290 8.66 5.83 19.04
N LEU A 291 9.89 6.32 19.06
CA LEU A 291 11.11 5.56 18.78
C LEU A 291 11.15 4.22 19.52
N GLY A 292 11.39 3.15 18.79
CA GLY A 292 11.54 1.79 19.32
C GLY A 292 10.25 1.05 19.58
N THR A 293 9.09 1.70 19.52
CA THR A 293 7.81 1.08 19.88
C THR A 293 7.21 0.21 18.79
N THR A 294 7.66 0.33 17.55
CA THR A 294 7.25 -0.55 16.44
C THR A 294 8.07 -1.86 16.38
N LEU A 295 9.11 -2.00 17.21
CA LEU A 295 9.93 -3.19 17.28
C LEU A 295 9.32 -4.24 18.21
N ALA A 296 9.52 -5.51 17.92
CA ALA A 296 9.17 -6.58 18.83
C ALA A 296 9.97 -6.49 20.14
N ALA A 297 9.39 -6.94 21.23
CA ALA A 297 10.02 -6.92 22.55
C ALA A 297 11.42 -7.57 22.54
N GLY A 298 12.42 -6.81 22.97
CA GLY A 298 13.81 -7.27 23.02
C GLY A 298 14.60 -7.06 21.70
N GLN A 299 13.97 -6.57 20.65
CA GLN A 299 14.70 -6.09 19.45
C GLN A 299 15.20 -4.67 19.72
N THR A 300 16.45 -4.43 19.33
CA THR A 300 17.01 -3.07 19.26
C THR A 300 17.09 -2.68 17.80
N SER A 301 16.83 -1.41 17.49
CA SER A 301 16.98 -0.89 16.13
C SER A 301 18.40 -1.14 15.64
N GLY A 302 18.63 -2.27 15.02
CA GLY A 302 19.89 -2.64 14.36
C GLY A 302 20.09 -1.87 13.06
N GLY A 303 19.90 -0.54 13.09
CA GLY A 303 20.10 0.35 11.94
C GLY A 303 18.95 0.34 10.91
N GLY A 304 18.17 1.38 10.93
CA GLY A 304 17.36 1.94 9.82
C GLY A 304 16.21 1.12 9.23
N ALA A 305 16.41 -0.14 8.91
CA ALA A 305 15.40 -0.95 8.23
C ALA A 305 14.38 -1.60 9.18
N GLY A 306 14.72 -1.77 10.46
CA GLY A 306 13.87 -2.48 11.43
C GLY A 306 12.53 -1.76 11.64
N GLU A 307 12.58 -0.52 12.10
CA GLU A 307 11.35 0.25 12.39
C GLU A 307 10.61 0.68 11.12
N HIS A 308 11.28 0.81 10.00
CA HIS A 308 10.64 1.02 8.70
C HIS A 308 9.64 -0.11 8.41
N MET A 309 10.13 -1.35 8.36
CA MET A 309 9.31 -2.49 7.97
C MET A 309 8.25 -2.90 9.00
N THR A 310 8.50 -2.63 10.29
CA THR A 310 7.59 -3.02 11.36
C THR A 310 6.48 -1.99 11.60
N SER A 311 6.68 -0.73 11.23
CA SER A 311 5.68 0.33 11.41
C SER A 311 4.41 0.14 10.59
N PHE A 312 4.51 -0.54 9.43
CA PHE A 312 3.40 -0.65 8.48
C PHE A 312 2.17 -1.31 9.10
N ASP A 313 2.35 -2.47 9.73
CA ASP A 313 1.22 -3.20 10.30
C ASP A 313 0.56 -2.41 11.45
N TYR A 314 1.35 -1.70 12.27
CA TYR A 314 0.80 -0.84 13.30
C TYR A 314 -0.05 0.30 12.73
N ALA A 315 0.38 0.90 11.63
CA ALA A 315 -0.39 1.95 10.97
C ALA A 315 -1.74 1.43 10.46
N TYR A 316 -1.76 0.25 9.82
CA TYR A 316 -3.00 -0.33 9.31
C TYR A 316 -3.92 -0.90 10.40
N LYS A 317 -3.40 -1.15 11.61
CA LYS A 317 -4.21 -1.55 12.78
C LYS A 317 -4.98 -0.39 13.41
N LEU A 318 -4.67 0.86 13.11
CA LEU A 318 -5.40 2.03 13.62
C LEU A 318 -6.83 2.09 13.06
N GLU A 319 -7.78 1.52 13.79
CA GLU A 319 -9.17 1.42 13.37
C GLU A 319 -9.79 2.80 13.10
N ALA A 320 -9.62 3.74 14.02
CA ALA A 320 -10.17 5.08 13.88
C ALA A 320 -9.61 5.84 12.65
N VAL A 321 -8.40 5.52 12.18
CA VAL A 321 -7.85 6.07 10.93
C VAL A 321 -8.55 5.46 9.72
N ARG A 322 -8.83 4.14 9.76
CA ARG A 322 -9.57 3.48 8.67
C ARG A 322 -11.01 3.98 8.60
N ASP A 323 -11.69 4.11 9.75
CA ASP A 323 -13.04 4.68 9.83
C ASP A 323 -13.06 6.10 9.26
N TRP A 324 -12.10 6.96 9.66
CA TRP A 324 -11.97 8.31 9.12
C TRP A 324 -11.79 8.31 7.60
N LEU A 325 -10.95 7.42 7.06
CA LEU A 325 -10.69 7.36 5.62
C LEU A 325 -11.99 7.15 4.82
N PHE A 326 -12.86 6.24 5.27
CA PHE A 326 -14.13 5.95 4.62
C PHE A 326 -15.21 7.02 4.84
N GLU A 327 -15.02 7.95 5.76
CA GLU A 327 -15.88 9.10 5.97
C GLU A 327 -15.61 10.26 4.97
N GLN A 328 -14.45 10.22 4.28
CA GLN A 328 -14.08 11.29 3.35
C GLN A 328 -14.81 11.15 2.01
N SER A 329 -15.14 12.30 1.42
CA SER A 329 -15.79 12.40 0.10
C SER A 329 -15.37 13.69 -0.58
N LYS A 330 -15.24 13.68 -1.88
CA LYS A 330 -14.94 14.88 -2.69
C LYS A 330 -16.10 15.84 -2.71
#